data_5d8ebe828c7b858caf3949da7b3236a9
#
_entry.id   5d8ebe828c7b858caf3949da7b3236a9
#
_cell.length_a   1.000
_cell.length_b   1.000
_cell.length_c   1.000
_cell.angle_alpha   90.00
_cell.angle_beta   90.00
_cell.angle_gamma   90.00
#
_symmetry.space_group_name_H-M   'P 1'
#
loop_
_entity.id
_entity.type
_entity.pdbx_description
1 polymer ?
#
loop_
_entity_poly.entity_id
_entity_poly.type
_entity_poly.pdbx_seq_one_letter_code
_entity_poly.pdbx_strand_id
1 'polypeptide(L)'
;MKALYKVLAITISVIGMQVAAMAAEPVEIRNQQASRVEGHVRLSADVVLDSVKLSGSGQFFLTPVVEDEHGNFLKLPSLLVNGKAMQIAWERKSFGRSFRDSRNVLEAVRRHNGKPQTVSYIADTEYSAWMWRPDTRVRWVVDNCGCGDLRDAEALLSLPLDLNPLSRIGVAYKTPAVTELPVSIHNGEAAVNFEVNRTELHAGPYRTANGRIIDNSGALKTIDDSLRYALKDKNVELAGIRICGYASPEGRYIDNERLATDRSRALAEYIASRHNLPEGVARYDAVAEDWAGFRKIVESAPELNAQQRAELLALIDRPAYGPSDYDAKERELRADARFAALYSDLILPEWFPRLRTTRFEITTRLRPLSDEELAKVIETTPEKMSLNQMFRVARLYPESSDEFYRVMETAARYYPDDPTANLNLAAARIARGNYEGAAECLRKAGDTPEAAHNRALLPPEL
;
A
#
# COMPACT_ATOMS: atom_id res chain seq x y z
N MET A 1 21.17 2.12 -23.46
CA MET A 1 21.41 0.67 -23.37
C MET A 1 20.19 -0.04 -23.92
N LYS A 2 20.35 -0.71 -25.07
CA LYS A 2 19.27 -1.40 -25.79
C LYS A 2 19.03 -2.75 -25.09
N ALA A 3 17.91 -2.93 -24.40
CA ALA A 3 17.52 -4.23 -23.87
C ALA A 3 16.68 -4.98 -24.90
N LEU A 4 17.21 -6.11 -25.35
CA LEU A 4 16.56 -7.06 -26.25
C LEU A 4 15.35 -7.70 -25.54
N TYR A 5 14.16 -7.45 -26.03
CA TYR A 5 12.99 -8.27 -25.70
C TYR A 5 13.05 -9.54 -26.56
N LYS A 6 13.41 -10.66 -25.94
CA LYS A 6 13.17 -11.99 -26.50
C LYS A 6 11.71 -12.34 -26.31
N VAL A 7 10.95 -12.36 -27.39
CA VAL A 7 9.59 -12.91 -27.43
C VAL A 7 9.70 -14.43 -27.22
N LEU A 8 9.25 -14.90 -26.06
CA LEU A 8 9.14 -16.34 -25.78
C LEU A 8 7.77 -16.80 -26.30
N ALA A 9 7.74 -17.40 -27.47
CA ALA A 9 6.56 -18.07 -27.99
C ALA A 9 6.34 -19.37 -27.20
N ILE A 10 5.38 -19.39 -26.29
CA ILE A 10 4.95 -20.60 -25.58
C ILE A 10 3.81 -21.21 -26.40
N THR A 11 4.11 -22.26 -27.11
CA THR A 11 3.12 -23.14 -27.74
C THR A 11 2.42 -23.98 -26.66
N ILE A 12 1.16 -23.66 -26.38
CA ILE A 12 0.31 -24.49 -25.51
C ILE A 12 -0.44 -25.48 -26.41
N SER A 13 -0.01 -26.74 -26.38
CA SER A 13 -0.78 -27.84 -26.94
C SER A 13 -1.93 -28.16 -25.98
N VAL A 14 -3.14 -27.75 -26.33
CA VAL A 14 -4.36 -28.13 -25.60
C VAL A 14 -4.74 -29.55 -26.04
N ILE A 15 -4.57 -30.52 -25.14
CA ILE A 15 -5.09 -31.89 -25.28
C ILE A 15 -6.61 -31.82 -25.18
N GLY A 16 -7.29 -32.23 -26.25
CA GLY A 16 -8.75 -32.21 -26.33
C GLY A 16 -9.41 -33.14 -25.33
N MET A 17 -10.29 -32.62 -24.50
CA MET A 17 -11.28 -33.41 -23.78
C MET A 17 -12.47 -33.65 -24.70
N GLN A 18 -12.74 -34.90 -25.06
CA GLN A 18 -13.94 -35.30 -25.81
C GLN A 18 -15.14 -35.26 -24.87
N VAL A 19 -16.10 -34.38 -25.17
CA VAL A 19 -17.48 -34.49 -24.64
C VAL A 19 -18.34 -35.06 -25.77
N ALA A 20 -18.89 -36.22 -25.53
CA ALA A 20 -19.78 -36.88 -26.47
C ALA A 20 -21.16 -36.23 -26.47
N ALA A 21 -21.51 -35.51 -27.56
CA ALA A 21 -22.89 -35.19 -27.94
C ALA A 21 -22.97 -35.21 -29.45
N MET A 22 -23.94 -35.94 -29.97
CA MET A 22 -24.42 -36.15 -31.34
C MET A 22 -23.66 -35.46 -32.48
N ALA A 23 -22.90 -36.26 -33.23
CA ALA A 23 -22.45 -36.06 -34.64
C ALA A 23 -22.01 -34.63 -35.05
N ALA A 24 -21.21 -33.97 -34.25
CA ALA A 24 -20.33 -32.92 -34.73
C ALA A 24 -19.20 -33.58 -35.54
N GLU A 25 -19.02 -33.18 -36.80
CA GLU A 25 -17.90 -33.62 -37.63
C GLU A 25 -16.61 -33.35 -36.85
N PRO A 26 -15.66 -34.29 -36.79
CA PRO A 26 -14.44 -34.16 -35.96
C PRO A 26 -13.43 -33.18 -36.59
N VAL A 27 -13.77 -31.91 -36.57
CA VAL A 27 -12.92 -30.80 -36.98
C VAL A 27 -12.08 -30.38 -35.78
N GLU A 28 -10.79 -30.18 -35.99
CA GLU A 28 -9.87 -29.68 -34.96
C GLU A 28 -9.33 -28.30 -35.35
N ILE A 29 -9.34 -27.36 -34.43
CA ILE A 29 -8.78 -26.02 -34.59
C ILE A 29 -7.45 -25.95 -33.85
N ARG A 30 -6.39 -25.58 -34.57
CA ARG A 30 -5.04 -25.41 -34.01
C ARG A 30 -4.52 -24.00 -34.28
N ASN A 31 -3.52 -23.59 -33.50
CA ASN A 31 -2.75 -22.36 -33.72
C ASN A 31 -3.61 -21.11 -33.91
N GLN A 32 -4.77 -21.02 -33.19
CA GLN A 32 -5.57 -19.82 -33.23
C GLN A 32 -4.79 -18.63 -32.67
N GLN A 33 -4.73 -17.55 -33.45
CA GLN A 33 -4.14 -16.29 -33.06
C GLN A 33 -5.04 -15.15 -33.49
N ALA A 34 -5.09 -14.11 -32.65
CA ALA A 34 -5.77 -12.86 -32.97
C ALA A 34 -4.78 -11.70 -32.83
N SER A 35 -4.86 -10.73 -33.73
CA SER A 35 -4.06 -9.52 -33.67
C SER A 35 -4.86 -8.32 -34.17
N ARG A 36 -4.60 -7.15 -33.61
CA ARG A 36 -5.16 -5.89 -34.12
C ARG A 36 -4.16 -5.24 -35.07
N VAL A 37 -4.62 -4.91 -36.26
CA VAL A 37 -3.83 -4.24 -37.31
C VAL A 37 -4.68 -3.12 -37.92
N GLU A 38 -4.26 -1.87 -37.78
CA GLU A 38 -4.86 -0.69 -38.42
C GLU A 38 -6.40 -0.60 -38.33
N GLY A 39 -6.97 -0.80 -37.13
CA GLY A 39 -8.42 -0.71 -36.92
C GLY A 39 -9.20 -1.97 -37.28
N HIS A 40 -8.53 -3.05 -37.66
CA HIS A 40 -9.09 -4.36 -37.91
C HIS A 40 -8.56 -5.41 -36.96
N VAL A 41 -9.37 -6.41 -36.69
CA VAL A 41 -8.92 -7.64 -36.00
C VAL A 41 -8.74 -8.73 -37.03
N ARG A 42 -7.53 -9.27 -37.08
CA ARG A 42 -7.18 -10.45 -37.89
C ARG A 42 -7.25 -11.68 -36.99
N LEU A 43 -8.09 -12.63 -37.39
CA LEU A 43 -8.15 -13.97 -36.79
C LEU A 43 -7.47 -14.95 -37.76
N SER A 44 -6.50 -15.72 -37.28
CA SER A 44 -5.89 -16.83 -38.01
C SER A 44 -5.97 -18.13 -37.20
N ALA A 45 -6.14 -19.24 -37.89
CA ALA A 45 -6.16 -20.57 -37.30
C ALA A 45 -5.88 -21.66 -38.36
N ASP A 46 -5.41 -22.81 -37.92
CA ASP A 46 -5.29 -23.99 -38.76
C ASP A 46 -6.49 -24.90 -38.50
N VAL A 47 -7.30 -25.12 -39.54
CA VAL A 47 -8.46 -26.02 -39.52
C VAL A 47 -8.01 -27.40 -40.01
N VAL A 48 -7.96 -28.36 -39.08
CA VAL A 48 -7.55 -29.75 -39.40
C VAL A 48 -8.78 -30.59 -39.68
N LEU A 49 -8.83 -31.18 -40.88
CA LEU A 49 -9.95 -31.96 -41.38
C LEU A 49 -9.66 -33.47 -41.45
N ASP A 50 -8.56 -33.94 -40.88
CA ASP A 50 -8.07 -35.31 -41.05
C ASP A 50 -9.11 -36.39 -40.71
N SER A 51 -9.85 -36.19 -39.66
CA SER A 51 -10.90 -37.14 -39.19
C SER A 51 -12.26 -36.92 -39.85
N VAL A 52 -12.46 -35.83 -40.59
CA VAL A 52 -13.72 -35.52 -41.26
C VAL A 52 -13.96 -36.46 -42.41
N LYS A 53 -15.17 -37.05 -42.48
CA LYS A 53 -15.62 -37.88 -43.60
C LYS A 53 -16.94 -37.30 -44.18
N LEU A 54 -16.89 -36.86 -45.44
CA LEU A 54 -18.06 -36.33 -46.14
C LEU A 54 -18.47 -37.24 -47.30
N SER A 55 -19.79 -37.39 -47.49
CA SER A 55 -20.34 -37.95 -48.72
C SER A 55 -20.08 -37.01 -49.91
N GLY A 56 -20.20 -37.51 -51.13
CA GLY A 56 -20.03 -36.65 -52.30
C GLY A 56 -20.95 -35.42 -52.34
N SER A 57 -22.15 -35.54 -51.78
CA SER A 57 -23.15 -34.47 -51.64
C SER A 57 -23.17 -33.80 -50.28
N GLY A 58 -22.28 -34.18 -49.34
CA GLY A 58 -22.21 -33.56 -48.04
C GLY A 58 -21.50 -32.20 -48.09
N GLN A 59 -21.87 -31.31 -47.18
CA GLN A 59 -21.22 -30.04 -46.96
C GLN A 59 -21.46 -29.56 -45.53
N PHE A 60 -20.60 -28.69 -45.01
CA PHE A 60 -20.87 -27.91 -43.82
C PHE A 60 -20.11 -26.58 -43.87
N PHE A 61 -20.60 -25.61 -43.12
CA PHE A 61 -19.96 -24.31 -42.90
C PHE A 61 -19.34 -24.31 -41.52
N LEU A 62 -18.08 -23.94 -41.43
CA LEU A 62 -17.38 -23.69 -40.17
C LEU A 62 -17.25 -22.18 -40.01
N THR A 63 -17.93 -21.61 -39.03
CA THR A 63 -18.03 -20.18 -38.85
C THR A 63 -17.46 -19.78 -37.50
N PRO A 64 -16.40 -18.97 -37.44
CA PRO A 64 -15.98 -18.33 -36.22
C PRO A 64 -16.94 -17.19 -35.85
N VAL A 65 -17.28 -17.13 -34.58
CA VAL A 65 -18.16 -16.11 -34.01
C VAL A 65 -17.38 -15.47 -32.85
N VAL A 66 -17.22 -14.16 -32.88
CA VAL A 66 -16.69 -13.38 -31.78
C VAL A 66 -17.85 -12.89 -30.92
N GLU A 67 -17.79 -13.15 -29.63
CA GLU A 67 -18.84 -12.76 -28.67
C GLU A 67 -18.29 -12.46 -27.31
N ASP A 68 -19.02 -11.70 -26.49
CA ASP A 68 -18.75 -11.45 -25.07
C ASP A 68 -19.95 -11.81 -24.18
N GLU A 69 -19.77 -11.75 -22.86
CA GLU A 69 -20.82 -12.03 -21.87
C GLU A 69 -21.91 -10.93 -21.80
N HIS A 70 -21.70 -9.79 -22.48
CA HIS A 70 -22.63 -8.65 -22.54
C HIS A 70 -23.61 -8.70 -23.75
N GLY A 71 -23.51 -9.77 -24.55
CA GLY A 71 -24.40 -9.97 -25.71
C GLY A 71 -23.88 -9.34 -27.00
N ASN A 72 -22.66 -8.83 -27.04
CA ASN A 72 -22.02 -8.46 -28.29
C ASN A 72 -21.72 -9.71 -29.12
N PHE A 73 -21.96 -9.64 -30.43
CA PHE A 73 -21.90 -10.79 -31.28
C PHE A 73 -21.52 -10.40 -32.72
N LEU A 74 -20.51 -11.05 -33.30
CA LEU A 74 -20.05 -10.81 -34.66
C LEU A 74 -19.69 -12.14 -35.35
N LYS A 75 -20.28 -12.41 -36.55
CA LYS A 75 -19.90 -13.54 -37.39
C LYS A 75 -18.78 -13.16 -38.34
N LEU A 76 -17.69 -13.95 -38.36
CA LEU A 76 -16.67 -13.86 -39.38
C LEU A 76 -17.07 -14.69 -40.62
N PRO A 77 -16.38 -14.49 -41.76
CA PRO A 77 -16.60 -15.29 -42.96
C PRO A 77 -16.40 -16.79 -42.71
N SER A 78 -17.24 -17.63 -43.24
CA SER A 78 -17.23 -19.08 -43.04
C SER A 78 -16.26 -19.79 -43.96
N LEU A 79 -15.64 -20.88 -43.45
CA LEU A 79 -14.98 -21.87 -44.28
C LEU A 79 -16.05 -22.89 -44.74
N LEU A 80 -16.27 -23.04 -46.04
CA LEU A 80 -17.19 -24.04 -46.60
C LEU A 80 -16.41 -25.32 -46.93
N VAL A 81 -16.75 -26.43 -46.29
CA VAL A 81 -16.12 -27.74 -46.53
C VAL A 81 -17.11 -28.61 -47.32
N ASN A 82 -16.71 -29.00 -48.53
CA ASN A 82 -17.54 -29.72 -49.48
C ASN A 82 -17.07 -31.14 -49.77
N GLY A 83 -18.01 -32.05 -49.98
CA GLY A 83 -17.77 -33.30 -50.66
C GLY A 83 -17.55 -33.07 -52.17
N LYS A 84 -17.18 -34.14 -52.90
CA LYS A 84 -16.78 -34.03 -54.33
C LYS A 84 -17.84 -33.38 -55.21
N ALA A 85 -19.10 -33.80 -55.10
CA ALA A 85 -20.20 -33.29 -55.97
C ALA A 85 -20.56 -31.84 -55.62
N MET A 86 -20.58 -31.50 -54.32
CA MET A 86 -20.87 -30.15 -53.85
C MET A 86 -19.80 -29.16 -54.26
N GLN A 87 -18.52 -29.57 -54.23
CA GLN A 87 -17.44 -28.71 -54.68
C GLN A 87 -17.54 -28.40 -56.18
N ILE A 88 -17.85 -29.40 -57.01
CA ILE A 88 -18.03 -29.19 -58.44
C ILE A 88 -19.25 -28.25 -58.67
N ALA A 89 -20.35 -28.43 -57.96
CA ALA A 89 -21.51 -27.56 -58.05
C ALA A 89 -21.18 -26.11 -57.64
N TRP A 90 -20.37 -25.96 -56.58
CA TRP A 90 -19.88 -24.67 -56.13
C TRP A 90 -19.00 -23.98 -57.18
N GLU A 91 -18.03 -24.67 -57.73
CA GLU A 91 -17.13 -24.16 -58.76
C GLU A 91 -17.84 -23.76 -60.05
N ARG A 92 -18.84 -24.59 -60.46
CA ARG A 92 -19.68 -24.31 -61.65
C ARG A 92 -20.71 -23.20 -61.44
N LYS A 93 -20.72 -22.58 -60.24
CA LYS A 93 -21.74 -21.55 -59.89
C LYS A 93 -23.17 -22.03 -60.00
N SER A 94 -23.42 -23.34 -59.82
CA SER A 94 -24.73 -23.96 -59.94
C SER A 94 -25.77 -23.45 -58.90
N PHE A 95 -25.27 -22.85 -57.83
CA PHE A 95 -26.09 -22.16 -56.82
C PHE A 95 -26.26 -20.69 -57.22
N GLY A 96 -27.12 -20.08 -57.65
CA GLY A 96 -27.25 -18.68 -58.07
C GLY A 96 -26.40 -17.68 -57.28
N ARG A 97 -26.19 -16.50 -57.83
CA ARG A 97 -25.33 -15.46 -57.21
C ARG A 97 -25.85 -15.08 -55.83
N SER A 98 -27.17 -14.91 -55.67
CA SER A 98 -27.80 -14.55 -54.40
C SER A 98 -27.50 -15.55 -53.26
N PHE A 99 -27.46 -16.85 -53.55
CA PHE A 99 -27.12 -17.86 -52.55
C PHE A 99 -25.69 -17.73 -52.05
N ARG A 100 -24.72 -17.44 -52.92
CA ARG A 100 -23.30 -17.31 -52.54
C ARG A 100 -23.05 -16.04 -51.74
N ASP A 101 -23.60 -14.93 -52.21
CA ASP A 101 -23.41 -13.62 -51.59
C ASP A 101 -24.03 -13.56 -50.18
N SER A 102 -25.14 -14.30 -49.95
CA SER A 102 -25.81 -14.33 -48.65
C SER A 102 -25.10 -15.20 -47.59
N ARG A 103 -24.08 -15.99 -47.96
CA ARG A 103 -23.45 -16.96 -47.07
C ARG A 103 -22.13 -16.48 -46.45
N ASN A 104 -21.57 -15.33 -46.86
CA ASN A 104 -20.31 -14.78 -46.38
C ASN A 104 -19.22 -15.86 -46.28
N VAL A 105 -18.90 -16.54 -47.39
CA VAL A 105 -17.92 -17.63 -47.46
C VAL A 105 -16.54 -17.04 -47.77
N LEU A 106 -15.57 -17.29 -46.89
CA LEU A 106 -14.16 -16.92 -47.07
C LEU A 106 -13.55 -17.79 -48.21
N GLU A 107 -13.66 -19.09 -48.04
CA GLU A 107 -13.11 -20.09 -48.95
C GLU A 107 -13.98 -21.34 -48.97
N ALA A 108 -14.05 -22.04 -50.13
CA ALA A 108 -14.69 -23.31 -50.27
C ALA A 108 -13.66 -24.39 -50.61
N VAL A 109 -13.55 -25.39 -49.78
CA VAL A 109 -12.55 -26.46 -49.92
C VAL A 109 -13.20 -27.84 -50.08
N ARG A 110 -12.62 -28.67 -50.98
CA ARG A 110 -13.05 -30.04 -51.11
C ARG A 110 -12.37 -30.91 -50.04
N ARG A 111 -13.16 -31.68 -49.28
CA ARG A 111 -12.64 -32.70 -48.39
C ARG A 111 -12.16 -33.94 -49.18
N HIS A 112 -10.95 -34.36 -48.93
CA HIS A 112 -10.36 -35.61 -49.47
C HIS A 112 -10.36 -36.68 -48.37
N ASN A 113 -11.47 -37.46 -48.28
CA ASN A 113 -11.59 -38.47 -47.23
C ASN A 113 -10.41 -39.43 -47.16
N GLY A 114 -9.94 -39.69 -45.94
CA GLY A 114 -8.82 -40.57 -45.67
C GLY A 114 -7.41 -39.99 -45.97
N LYS A 115 -7.35 -38.70 -46.32
CA LYS A 115 -6.06 -37.98 -46.52
C LYS A 115 -5.91 -36.89 -45.46
N PRO A 116 -4.68 -36.68 -44.94
CA PRO A 116 -4.39 -35.52 -44.09
C PRO A 116 -4.73 -34.22 -44.86
N GLN A 117 -5.41 -33.29 -44.22
CA GLN A 117 -5.79 -32.01 -44.82
C GLN A 117 -5.95 -30.95 -43.74
N THR A 118 -5.13 -29.93 -43.83
CA THR A 118 -5.22 -28.72 -42.99
C THR A 118 -5.47 -27.52 -43.89
N VAL A 119 -6.38 -26.66 -43.49
CA VAL A 119 -6.73 -25.42 -44.18
C VAL A 119 -6.37 -24.25 -43.28
N SER A 120 -5.60 -23.30 -43.83
CA SER A 120 -5.28 -22.09 -43.11
C SER A 120 -6.45 -21.12 -43.22
N TYR A 121 -7.05 -20.79 -42.11
CA TYR A 121 -8.10 -19.79 -42.00
C TYR A 121 -7.51 -18.45 -41.64
N ILE A 122 -7.74 -17.41 -42.42
CA ILE A 122 -7.35 -16.02 -42.12
C ILE A 122 -8.49 -15.10 -42.52
N ALA A 123 -9.08 -14.40 -41.57
CA ALA A 123 -10.11 -13.43 -41.81
C ALA A 123 -9.88 -12.15 -41.03
N ASP A 124 -10.19 -11.02 -41.65
CA ASP A 124 -10.16 -9.70 -41.02
C ASP A 124 -11.58 -9.21 -40.76
N THR A 125 -11.77 -8.50 -39.64
CA THR A 125 -13.02 -7.83 -39.31
C THR A 125 -12.74 -6.45 -38.74
N GLU A 126 -13.69 -5.53 -38.80
CA GLU A 126 -13.55 -4.23 -38.14
C GLU A 126 -13.43 -4.43 -36.64
N TYR A 127 -12.47 -3.70 -36.02
CA TYR A 127 -12.31 -3.67 -34.59
C TYR A 127 -13.44 -2.91 -33.93
N SER A 128 -13.98 -3.47 -32.86
CA SER A 128 -14.89 -2.78 -31.93
C SER A 128 -14.32 -2.82 -30.53
N ALA A 129 -14.50 -1.76 -29.75
CA ALA A 129 -13.89 -1.62 -28.42
C ALA A 129 -14.22 -2.77 -27.44
N TRP A 130 -15.43 -3.35 -27.56
CA TRP A 130 -15.82 -4.51 -26.76
C TRP A 130 -14.94 -5.75 -27.00
N MET A 131 -14.30 -5.87 -28.17
CA MET A 131 -13.40 -7.00 -28.49
C MET A 131 -12.09 -6.99 -27.66
N TRP A 132 -11.77 -5.87 -27.03
CA TRP A 132 -10.61 -5.76 -26.15
C TRP A 132 -10.84 -6.38 -24.76
N ARG A 133 -12.08 -6.68 -24.42
CA ARG A 133 -12.45 -7.20 -23.10
C ARG A 133 -11.90 -8.61 -22.87
N PRO A 134 -11.51 -8.95 -21.63
CA PRO A 134 -10.95 -10.25 -21.30
C PRO A 134 -11.95 -11.41 -21.40
N ASP A 135 -13.25 -11.13 -21.36
CA ASP A 135 -14.33 -12.11 -21.51
C ASP A 135 -14.70 -12.41 -22.99
N THR A 136 -14.11 -11.68 -23.93
CA THR A 136 -14.36 -11.89 -25.36
C THR A 136 -13.75 -13.20 -25.84
N ARG A 137 -14.54 -13.96 -26.59
CA ARG A 137 -14.18 -15.30 -27.08
C ARG A 137 -14.43 -15.44 -28.56
N VAL A 138 -13.71 -16.38 -29.19
CA VAL A 138 -14.00 -16.89 -30.54
C VAL A 138 -14.63 -18.26 -30.38
N ARG A 139 -15.88 -18.37 -30.76
CA ARG A 139 -16.62 -19.62 -30.78
C ARG A 139 -16.68 -20.14 -32.21
N TRP A 140 -16.18 -21.34 -32.47
CA TRP A 140 -16.25 -22.01 -33.76
C TRP A 140 -17.50 -22.87 -33.84
N VAL A 141 -18.34 -22.59 -34.82
CA VAL A 141 -19.64 -23.23 -34.96
C VAL A 141 -19.70 -23.97 -36.30
N VAL A 142 -20.20 -25.21 -36.28
CA VAL A 142 -20.47 -26.02 -37.46
C VAL A 142 -21.96 -25.89 -37.79
N ASP A 143 -22.25 -25.56 -39.03
CA ASP A 143 -23.63 -25.44 -39.56
C ASP A 143 -23.70 -26.06 -40.96
N ASN A 144 -24.71 -26.88 -41.22
CA ASN A 144 -24.89 -27.59 -42.48
C ASN A 144 -25.44 -26.70 -43.61
N CYS A 145 -26.09 -25.61 -43.30
CA CYS A 145 -26.71 -24.72 -44.30
C CYS A 145 -26.04 -23.34 -44.39
N GLY A 146 -25.30 -22.89 -43.40
CA GLY A 146 -24.76 -21.55 -43.31
C GLY A 146 -25.79 -20.45 -43.19
N CYS A 147 -27.02 -20.75 -42.80
CA CYS A 147 -28.17 -19.84 -42.85
C CYS A 147 -28.75 -19.53 -41.48
N GLY A 148 -28.33 -20.24 -40.43
CA GLY A 148 -28.87 -20.10 -39.07
C GLY A 148 -28.44 -18.82 -38.37
N ASP A 149 -29.23 -18.42 -37.38
CA ASP A 149 -28.73 -17.58 -36.33
C ASP A 149 -27.84 -18.45 -35.41
N LEU A 150 -26.55 -18.15 -35.39
CA LEU A 150 -25.55 -18.97 -34.65
C LEU A 150 -25.45 -18.60 -33.16
N ARG A 151 -26.31 -17.71 -32.64
CA ARG A 151 -26.26 -17.28 -31.24
C ARG A 151 -26.45 -18.45 -30.29
N ASP A 152 -27.46 -19.28 -30.55
CA ASP A 152 -27.81 -20.44 -29.70
C ASP A 152 -27.22 -21.76 -30.23
N ALA A 153 -26.40 -21.71 -31.29
CA ALA A 153 -25.83 -22.89 -31.88
C ALA A 153 -24.71 -23.45 -30.97
N GLU A 154 -24.66 -24.79 -30.84
CA GLU A 154 -23.61 -25.46 -30.08
C GLU A 154 -22.23 -25.19 -30.69
N ALA A 155 -21.27 -24.79 -29.84
CA ALA A 155 -19.91 -24.53 -30.28
C ALA A 155 -19.09 -25.81 -30.37
N LEU A 156 -18.37 -25.98 -31.49
CA LEU A 156 -17.33 -26.99 -31.58
C LEU A 156 -16.20 -26.71 -30.58
N LEU A 157 -15.82 -25.45 -30.48
CA LEU A 157 -14.73 -24.97 -29.64
C LEU A 157 -14.96 -23.49 -29.30
N SER A 158 -14.63 -23.09 -28.08
CA SER A 158 -14.62 -21.68 -27.66
C SER A 158 -13.26 -21.34 -27.05
N LEU A 159 -12.56 -20.37 -27.64
CA LEU A 159 -11.23 -19.90 -27.21
C LEU A 159 -11.24 -18.40 -26.93
N PRO A 160 -10.43 -17.90 -25.99
CA PRO A 160 -10.31 -16.46 -25.77
C PRO A 160 -9.88 -15.70 -27.03
N LEU A 161 -10.46 -14.53 -27.28
CA LEU A 161 -9.95 -13.57 -28.25
C LEU A 161 -8.92 -12.68 -27.56
N ASP A 162 -7.67 -13.12 -27.54
CA ASP A 162 -6.60 -12.44 -26.83
C ASP A 162 -5.91 -11.40 -27.76
N LEU A 163 -6.41 -10.16 -27.74
CA LEU A 163 -5.83 -9.03 -28.47
C LEU A 163 -4.71 -8.32 -27.71
N ASN A 164 -4.61 -8.51 -26.40
CA ASN A 164 -3.58 -7.92 -25.57
C ASN A 164 -2.89 -9.00 -24.69
N PRO A 165 -1.70 -9.49 -25.09
CA PRO A 165 -1.00 -10.48 -24.29
C PRO A 165 -0.66 -10.02 -22.86
N LEU A 166 -0.58 -8.70 -22.62
CA LEU A 166 -0.31 -8.14 -21.28
C LEU A 166 -1.50 -8.32 -20.33
N SER A 167 -2.73 -8.52 -20.84
CA SER A 167 -3.91 -8.80 -20.01
C SER A 167 -3.74 -10.04 -19.12
N ARG A 168 -2.90 -10.99 -19.53
CA ARG A 168 -2.57 -12.21 -18.77
C ARG A 168 -1.73 -11.94 -17.53
N ILE A 169 -1.04 -10.80 -17.47
CA ILE A 169 -0.19 -10.42 -16.32
C ILE A 169 -1.05 -9.83 -15.19
N GLY A 170 -2.25 -9.39 -15.51
CA GLY A 170 -3.17 -8.73 -14.58
C GLY A 170 -2.85 -7.25 -14.38
N VAL A 171 -3.64 -6.61 -13.55
CA VAL A 171 -3.49 -5.18 -13.20
C VAL A 171 -2.49 -4.98 -12.07
N ALA A 172 -1.88 -3.80 -12.01
CA ALA A 172 -0.96 -3.43 -10.95
C ALA A 172 -1.62 -2.46 -9.96
N TYR A 173 -1.57 -2.81 -8.67
CA TYR A 173 -1.97 -1.95 -7.55
C TYR A 173 -0.74 -1.42 -6.82
N LYS A 174 -0.89 -0.28 -6.16
CA LYS A 174 0.15 0.31 -5.33
C LYS A 174 -0.35 0.53 -3.90
N THR A 175 0.42 0.05 -2.92
CA THR A 175 0.12 0.31 -1.52
C THR A 175 0.35 1.78 -1.19
N PRO A 176 -0.66 2.51 -0.69
CA PRO A 176 -0.48 3.90 -0.27
C PRO A 176 0.48 4.00 0.91
N ALA A 177 1.16 5.14 1.02
CA ALA A 177 2.03 5.44 2.15
C ALA A 177 1.25 5.38 3.48
N VAL A 178 1.92 4.90 4.53
CA VAL A 178 1.37 4.92 5.88
C VAL A 178 1.41 6.35 6.39
N THR A 179 0.27 6.89 6.80
CA THR A 179 0.20 8.17 7.49
C THR A 179 0.57 7.95 8.96
N GLU A 180 1.55 8.71 9.45
CA GLU A 180 1.89 8.70 10.87
C GLU A 180 0.69 9.17 11.69
N LEU A 181 0.41 8.43 12.76
CA LEU A 181 -0.64 8.80 13.68
C LEU A 181 -0.19 10.01 14.53
N PRO A 182 -1.08 10.98 14.78
CA PRO A 182 -0.74 12.13 15.60
C PRO A 182 -0.32 11.69 17.00
N VAL A 183 0.73 12.33 17.51
CA VAL A 183 1.24 12.12 18.86
C VAL A 183 0.84 13.29 19.75
N SER A 184 0.58 12.99 21.03
CA SER A 184 0.38 13.98 22.08
C SER A 184 1.47 13.85 23.12
N ILE A 185 1.99 14.98 23.59
CA ILE A 185 3.07 15.05 24.55
C ILE A 185 2.54 15.65 25.85
N HIS A 186 2.72 14.93 26.95
CA HIS A 186 2.39 15.36 28.31
C HIS A 186 3.65 15.51 29.13
N ASN A 187 3.96 16.72 29.53
CA ASN A 187 5.14 17.04 30.33
C ASN A 187 4.79 17.08 31.80
N GLY A 188 5.70 16.60 32.65
CA GLY A 188 5.59 16.68 34.08
C GLY A 188 6.96 16.80 34.75
N GLU A 189 6.92 17.19 36.03
CA GLU A 189 8.11 17.30 36.87
C GLU A 189 7.85 16.59 38.21
N ALA A 190 8.84 15.84 38.67
CA ALA A 190 8.76 15.13 39.95
C ALA A 190 10.14 15.19 40.66
N ALA A 191 10.14 15.62 41.89
CA ALA A 191 11.33 15.69 42.70
C ALA A 191 11.69 14.31 43.29
N VAL A 192 12.37 13.47 42.46
CA VAL A 192 12.87 12.16 42.93
C VAL A 192 14.21 12.34 43.62
N ASN A 193 14.28 11.95 44.88
CA ASN A 193 15.43 12.12 45.73
C ASN A 193 16.25 10.84 45.84
N PHE A 194 17.59 10.99 45.83
CA PHE A 194 18.54 9.91 46.02
C PHE A 194 19.47 10.24 47.20
N GLU A 195 20.03 9.22 47.80
CA GLU A 195 21.11 9.42 48.78
C GLU A 195 22.33 10.07 48.11
N VAL A 196 23.10 10.85 48.88
CA VAL A 196 24.27 11.55 48.35
C VAL A 196 25.24 10.54 47.73
N ASN A 197 25.70 10.83 46.52
CA ASN A 197 26.56 9.96 45.71
C ASN A 197 26.02 8.54 45.48
N ARG A 198 24.71 8.32 45.61
CA ARG A 198 24.05 7.04 45.32
C ARG A 198 23.08 7.20 44.16
N THR A 199 22.82 6.07 43.52
CA THR A 199 21.94 5.96 42.37
C THR A 199 20.77 4.96 42.59
N GLU A 200 20.74 4.32 43.77
CA GLU A 200 19.67 3.40 44.15
C GLU A 200 18.37 4.17 44.44
N LEU A 201 17.29 3.76 43.76
CA LEU A 201 15.98 4.35 43.93
C LEU A 201 15.21 3.64 45.07
N HIS A 202 14.87 4.37 46.10
CA HIS A 202 13.97 3.92 47.15
C HIS A 202 12.56 4.50 46.90
N ALA A 203 11.60 3.64 46.60
CA ALA A 203 10.25 4.08 46.25
C ALA A 203 9.43 4.60 47.45
N GLY A 204 9.64 4.04 48.62
CA GLY A 204 9.01 4.46 49.89
C GLY A 204 9.97 5.13 50.85
N PRO A 205 9.53 5.39 52.11
CA PRO A 205 10.37 6.00 53.15
C PRO A 205 11.66 5.18 53.39
N TYR A 206 12.79 5.80 53.29
CA TYR A 206 14.10 5.19 53.50
C TYR A 206 14.98 6.10 54.37
N ARG A 207 15.58 5.53 55.39
CA ARG A 207 16.50 6.25 56.28
C ARG A 207 17.96 6.09 55.79
N THR A 208 18.54 7.17 55.35
CA THR A 208 19.95 7.22 54.92
C THR A 208 20.92 6.96 56.06
N ALA A 209 22.17 6.66 55.77
CA ALA A 209 23.22 6.41 56.74
C ALA A 209 23.47 7.60 57.72
N ASN A 210 23.22 8.84 57.26
CA ASN A 210 23.34 10.05 58.09
C ASN A 210 22.02 10.42 58.82
N GLY A 211 21.00 9.53 58.81
CA GLY A 211 19.76 9.67 59.55
C GLY A 211 18.65 10.45 58.85
N ARG A 212 18.91 11.01 57.66
CA ARG A 212 17.86 11.71 56.85
C ARG A 212 16.85 10.69 56.30
N ILE A 213 15.59 11.08 56.29
CA ILE A 213 14.53 10.29 55.61
C ILE A 213 14.33 10.81 54.20
N ILE A 214 14.40 9.91 53.25
CA ILE A 214 14.02 10.14 51.84
C ILE A 214 12.72 9.39 51.63
N ASP A 215 11.72 10.03 51.00
CA ASP A 215 10.46 9.42 50.62
C ASP A 215 10.09 9.90 49.22
N ASN A 216 10.09 8.98 48.26
CA ASN A 216 9.77 9.23 46.87
C ASN A 216 8.32 8.84 46.49
N SER A 217 7.53 8.37 47.46
CA SER A 217 6.16 7.88 47.18
C SER A 217 5.28 8.95 46.50
N GLY A 218 5.41 10.20 46.94
CA GLY A 218 4.68 11.32 46.32
C GLY A 218 5.15 11.63 44.89
N ALA A 219 6.47 11.68 44.68
CA ALA A 219 7.03 11.92 43.33
C ALA A 219 6.68 10.82 42.33
N LEU A 220 6.80 9.56 42.75
CA LEU A 220 6.42 8.40 41.92
C LEU A 220 4.90 8.36 41.66
N LYS A 221 4.08 8.73 42.64
CA LYS A 221 2.65 8.87 42.45
C LYS A 221 2.30 9.92 41.39
N THR A 222 3.02 11.04 41.36
CA THR A 222 2.82 12.08 40.33
C THR A 222 3.08 11.53 38.92
N ILE A 223 4.11 10.71 38.74
CA ILE A 223 4.40 10.04 37.44
C ILE A 223 3.30 9.03 37.10
N ASP A 224 2.92 8.18 38.06
CA ASP A 224 1.84 7.19 37.91
C ASP A 224 0.50 7.85 37.53
N ASP A 225 0.13 8.94 38.19
CA ASP A 225 -1.11 9.68 37.93
C ASP A 225 -1.07 10.35 36.54
N SER A 226 0.09 10.88 36.13
CA SER A 226 0.29 11.45 34.81
C SER A 226 0.18 10.41 33.70
N LEU A 227 0.78 9.22 33.88
CA LEU A 227 0.63 8.08 32.97
C LEU A 227 -0.84 7.64 32.88
N ARG A 228 -1.50 7.49 34.02
CA ARG A 228 -2.92 7.12 34.04
C ARG A 228 -3.81 8.14 33.36
N TYR A 229 -3.53 9.43 33.56
CA TYR A 229 -4.27 10.51 32.87
C TYR A 229 -4.03 10.48 31.36
N ALA A 230 -2.76 10.34 30.91
CA ALA A 230 -2.41 10.28 29.48
C ALA A 230 -3.03 9.08 28.78
N LEU A 231 -3.19 7.95 29.46
CA LEU A 231 -3.77 6.70 28.94
C LEU A 231 -5.27 6.51 29.29
N LYS A 232 -5.95 7.56 29.72
CA LYS A 232 -7.38 7.50 30.09
C LYS A 232 -8.29 7.13 28.90
N ASP A 233 -7.96 7.59 27.70
CA ASP A 233 -8.69 7.26 26.48
C ASP A 233 -8.26 5.88 25.96
N LYS A 234 -9.22 4.97 25.78
CA LYS A 234 -8.99 3.62 25.23
C LYS A 234 -8.45 3.62 23.80
N ASN A 235 -8.63 4.72 23.07
CA ASN A 235 -8.13 4.89 21.72
C ASN A 235 -6.69 5.43 21.67
N VAL A 236 -6.06 5.60 22.84
CA VAL A 236 -4.72 6.13 22.99
C VAL A 236 -3.81 5.04 23.57
N GLU A 237 -2.62 4.92 23.04
CA GLU A 237 -1.56 4.03 23.56
C GLU A 237 -0.30 4.83 23.90
N LEU A 238 0.50 4.27 24.79
CA LEU A 238 1.81 4.84 25.16
C LEU A 238 2.80 4.62 24.01
N ALA A 239 3.28 5.71 23.42
CA ALA A 239 4.35 5.68 22.42
C ALA A 239 5.75 5.72 23.06
N GLY A 240 5.88 6.37 24.22
CA GLY A 240 7.11 6.41 24.99
C GLY A 240 6.98 7.24 26.26
N ILE A 241 7.90 7.00 27.19
CA ILE A 241 8.16 7.87 28.32
C ILE A 241 9.65 8.21 28.32
N ARG A 242 9.98 9.49 28.36
CA ARG A 242 11.34 10.00 28.47
C ARG A 242 11.53 10.60 29.85
N ILE A 243 12.57 10.19 30.55
CA ILE A 243 12.91 10.64 31.87
C ILE A 243 14.24 11.37 31.80
N CYS A 244 14.28 12.61 32.24
CA CYS A 244 15.49 13.42 32.26
C CYS A 244 15.80 13.89 33.69
N GLY A 245 16.91 13.42 34.23
CA GLY A 245 17.44 13.87 35.51
C GLY A 245 18.32 15.11 35.37
N TYR A 246 18.12 16.04 36.27
CA TYR A 246 18.86 17.29 36.31
C TYR A 246 19.70 17.36 37.55
N ALA A 247 20.97 17.76 37.40
CA ALA A 247 21.83 18.10 38.51
C ALA A 247 22.07 19.62 38.54
N SER A 248 22.41 20.11 39.74
CA SER A 248 22.79 21.50 39.93
C SER A 248 24.24 21.75 39.47
N PRO A 249 24.57 23.02 39.06
CA PRO A 249 25.92 23.37 38.62
C PRO A 249 26.96 23.41 39.76
N GLU A 250 26.86 22.56 40.74
CA GLU A 250 27.86 22.45 41.82
C GLU A 250 28.64 21.17 41.69
N GLY A 251 29.94 21.24 41.91
CA GLY A 251 30.83 20.09 41.82
C GLY A 251 31.33 19.87 40.39
N ARG A 252 31.94 18.70 40.18
CA ARG A 252 32.55 18.41 38.88
C ARG A 252 31.47 17.98 37.89
N TYR A 253 31.48 18.56 36.70
CA TYR A 253 30.56 18.23 35.60
C TYR A 253 30.49 16.72 35.33
N ILE A 254 31.66 16.04 35.24
CA ILE A 254 31.69 14.61 34.92
C ILE A 254 31.03 13.72 36.01
N ASP A 255 31.12 14.13 37.27
CA ASP A 255 30.45 13.41 38.36
C ASP A 255 28.94 13.65 38.34
N ASN A 256 28.53 14.87 38.05
CA ASN A 256 27.11 15.24 37.87
C ASN A 256 26.48 14.54 36.68
N GLU A 257 27.16 14.48 35.53
CA GLU A 257 26.72 13.77 34.34
C GLU A 257 26.48 12.28 34.63
N ARG A 258 27.47 11.61 35.27
CA ARG A 258 27.33 10.20 35.64
C ARG A 258 26.19 9.98 36.63
N LEU A 259 26.11 10.77 37.70
CA LEU A 259 25.03 10.61 38.70
C LEU A 259 23.66 10.90 38.12
N ALA A 260 23.48 11.95 37.33
CA ALA A 260 22.23 12.28 36.70
C ALA A 260 21.78 11.19 35.71
N THR A 261 22.72 10.64 34.91
CA THR A 261 22.46 9.54 33.98
C THR A 261 22.02 8.27 34.70
N ASP A 262 22.79 7.83 35.70
CA ASP A 262 22.50 6.60 36.45
C ASP A 262 21.18 6.69 37.23
N ARG A 263 20.86 7.85 37.80
CA ARG A 263 19.59 8.11 38.49
C ARG A 263 18.41 8.10 37.56
N SER A 264 18.56 8.74 36.40
CA SER A 264 17.51 8.73 35.36
C SER A 264 17.26 7.32 34.84
N ARG A 265 18.33 6.53 34.65
CA ARG A 265 18.24 5.11 34.28
C ARG A 265 17.50 4.31 35.34
N ALA A 266 17.88 4.41 36.60
CA ALA A 266 17.21 3.68 37.69
C ALA A 266 15.74 4.00 37.80
N LEU A 267 15.34 5.25 37.60
CA LEU A 267 13.93 5.64 37.58
C LEU A 267 13.21 5.12 36.33
N ALA A 268 13.82 5.17 35.16
CA ALA A 268 13.24 4.64 33.91
C ALA A 268 13.01 3.12 34.00
N GLU A 269 13.99 2.38 34.56
CA GLU A 269 13.86 0.92 34.78
C GLU A 269 12.77 0.60 35.82
N TYR A 270 12.66 1.40 36.88
CA TYR A 270 11.59 1.27 37.87
C TYR A 270 10.20 1.47 37.24
N ILE A 271 10.00 2.52 36.46
CA ILE A 271 8.73 2.81 35.77
C ILE A 271 8.43 1.72 34.76
N ALA A 272 9.41 1.30 33.95
CA ALA A 272 9.24 0.22 32.97
C ALA A 272 8.78 -1.09 33.63
N SER A 273 9.44 -1.47 34.75
CA SER A 273 9.08 -2.68 35.50
C SER A 273 7.70 -2.58 36.13
N ARG A 274 7.38 -1.44 36.77
CA ARG A 274 6.11 -1.22 37.47
C ARG A 274 4.91 -1.26 36.54
N HIS A 275 5.04 -0.75 35.31
CA HIS A 275 3.98 -0.66 34.33
C HIS A 275 4.07 -1.75 33.24
N ASN A 276 4.98 -2.72 33.36
CA ASN A 276 5.24 -3.77 32.38
C ASN A 276 5.43 -3.21 30.95
N LEU A 277 6.20 -2.12 30.82
CA LEU A 277 6.43 -1.47 29.55
C LEU A 277 7.37 -2.32 28.66
N PRO A 278 7.12 -2.40 27.34
CA PRO A 278 8.05 -3.04 26.43
C PRO A 278 9.44 -2.39 26.44
N GLU A 279 10.46 -3.14 26.06
CA GLU A 279 11.82 -2.63 25.92
C GLU A 279 11.87 -1.42 24.97
N GLY A 280 12.61 -0.38 25.34
CA GLY A 280 12.77 0.84 24.53
C GLY A 280 11.64 1.87 24.64
N VAL A 281 10.53 1.56 25.32
CA VAL A 281 9.43 2.51 25.58
C VAL A 281 9.84 3.53 26.65
N ALA A 282 10.51 3.09 27.73
CA ALA A 282 11.06 3.99 28.72
C ALA A 282 12.50 4.36 28.34
N ARG A 283 12.74 5.65 28.14
CA ARG A 283 14.07 6.21 27.80
C ARG A 283 14.51 7.17 28.86
N TYR A 284 15.80 7.36 28.98
CA TYR A 284 16.38 8.30 29.95
C TYR A 284 17.45 9.18 29.32
N ASP A 285 17.54 10.39 29.85
CA ASP A 285 18.55 11.40 29.56
C ASP A 285 19.03 12.09 30.87
N ALA A 286 20.07 12.89 30.76
CA ALA A 286 20.58 13.63 31.88
C ALA A 286 21.06 15.03 31.47
N VAL A 287 20.94 15.96 32.37
CA VAL A 287 21.54 17.29 32.30
C VAL A 287 22.46 17.46 33.51
N ALA A 288 23.76 17.44 33.23
CA ALA A 288 24.79 17.50 34.28
C ALA A 288 24.80 18.82 35.09
N GLU A 289 24.37 19.91 34.41
CA GLU A 289 24.30 21.25 35.02
C GLU A 289 23.07 21.98 34.46
N ASP A 290 22.00 22.15 35.26
CA ASP A 290 20.75 22.80 34.82
C ASP A 290 20.90 24.36 34.87
N TRP A 291 21.77 24.89 34.04
CA TRP A 291 21.91 26.33 33.87
C TRP A 291 20.60 26.99 33.37
N ALA A 292 19.78 26.26 32.59
CA ALA A 292 18.50 26.75 32.12
C ALA A 292 17.48 26.87 33.26
N GLY A 293 17.44 25.89 34.15
CA GLY A 293 16.65 25.97 35.38
C GLY A 293 17.11 27.07 36.31
N PHE A 294 18.43 27.20 36.46
CA PHE A 294 19.03 28.27 37.29
C PHE A 294 18.67 29.65 36.73
N ARG A 295 18.73 29.83 35.41
CA ARG A 295 18.30 31.05 34.73
C ARG A 295 16.88 31.46 35.09
N LYS A 296 15.93 30.52 35.07
CA LYS A 296 14.52 30.74 35.44
C LYS A 296 14.36 31.17 36.90
N ILE A 297 15.13 30.59 37.81
CA ILE A 297 15.13 31.01 39.22
C ILE A 297 15.58 32.44 39.31
N VAL A 298 16.72 32.81 38.68
CA VAL A 298 17.29 34.15 38.71
C VAL A 298 16.34 35.19 38.11
N GLU A 299 15.65 34.86 37.01
CA GLU A 299 14.68 35.76 36.40
C GLU A 299 13.52 36.15 37.33
N SER A 300 13.06 35.19 38.13
CA SER A 300 11.89 35.36 39.02
C SER A 300 12.27 35.67 40.49
N ALA A 301 13.56 35.66 40.83
CA ALA A 301 13.99 35.81 42.21
C ALA A 301 13.70 37.22 42.77
N PRO A 302 12.85 37.36 43.81
CA PRO A 302 12.53 38.67 44.41
C PRO A 302 13.70 39.20 45.24
N GLU A 303 14.62 38.34 45.64
CA GLU A 303 15.78 38.68 46.46
C GLU A 303 16.84 39.49 45.72
N LEU A 304 16.80 39.47 44.39
CA LEU A 304 17.78 40.17 43.55
C LEU A 304 17.27 41.59 43.16
N ASN A 305 18.16 42.55 43.29
CA ASN A 305 17.95 43.85 42.64
C ASN A 305 18.17 43.74 41.12
N ALA A 306 17.77 44.78 40.37
CA ALA A 306 17.82 44.79 38.91
C ALA A 306 19.25 44.59 38.35
N GLN A 307 20.26 45.20 39.01
CA GLN A 307 21.66 45.07 38.60
C GLN A 307 22.20 43.68 38.83
N GLN A 308 22.02 43.13 40.03
CA GLN A 308 22.43 41.76 40.37
C GLN A 308 21.83 40.71 39.45
N ARG A 309 20.52 40.88 39.15
CA ARG A 309 19.83 40.01 38.20
C ARG A 309 20.43 40.06 36.81
N ALA A 310 20.65 41.28 36.29
CA ALA A 310 21.21 41.48 34.95
C ALA A 310 22.64 40.88 34.84
N GLU A 311 23.48 41.11 35.84
CA GLU A 311 24.86 40.59 35.87
C GLU A 311 24.90 39.10 35.99
N LEU A 312 24.07 38.50 36.85
CA LEU A 312 23.98 37.04 37.00
C LEU A 312 23.43 36.36 35.74
N LEU A 313 22.41 36.91 35.11
CA LEU A 313 21.92 36.45 33.82
C LEU A 313 22.99 36.53 32.74
N ALA A 314 23.73 37.62 32.69
CA ALA A 314 24.85 37.78 31.74
C ALA A 314 25.96 36.70 31.92
N LEU A 315 26.22 36.24 33.16
CA LEU A 315 27.11 35.12 33.39
C LEU A 315 26.50 33.80 32.95
N ILE A 316 25.23 33.54 33.29
CA ILE A 316 24.51 32.29 32.95
C ILE A 316 24.41 32.12 31.44
N ASP A 317 24.09 33.20 30.69
CA ASP A 317 23.87 33.19 29.23
C ASP A 317 25.16 33.09 28.40
N ARG A 318 26.34 33.12 29.05
CA ARG A 318 27.59 32.85 28.33
C ARG A 318 27.61 31.43 27.80
N PRO A 319 28.19 31.19 26.60
CA PRO A 319 28.39 29.85 26.10
C PRO A 319 29.21 28.99 27.10
N ALA A 320 28.93 27.67 27.12
CA ALA A 320 29.75 26.74 27.83
C ALA A 320 31.18 26.76 27.26
N TYR A 321 32.18 26.67 28.12
CA TYR A 321 33.61 26.71 27.74
C TYR A 321 34.09 25.48 26.95
N GLY A 322 33.20 24.55 26.62
CA GLY A 322 33.47 23.36 25.81
C GLY A 322 34.15 22.21 26.64
N PRO A 323 34.52 21.14 25.94
CA PRO A 323 34.97 19.88 26.61
C PRO A 323 36.20 20.01 27.47
N SER A 324 37.01 21.07 27.31
CA SER A 324 38.22 21.27 28.07
C SER A 324 38.01 21.86 29.48
N ASP A 325 36.87 22.51 29.73
CA ASP A 325 36.56 23.10 31.03
C ASP A 325 35.05 23.36 31.24
N TYR A 326 34.30 22.32 31.48
CA TYR A 326 32.86 22.42 31.76
C TYR A 326 32.58 23.16 33.08
N ASP A 327 33.47 23.02 34.09
CA ASP A 327 33.27 23.60 35.42
C ASP A 327 33.65 25.10 35.49
N ALA A 328 34.11 25.70 34.40
CA ALA A 328 34.60 27.09 34.40
C ALA A 328 33.56 28.10 34.87
N LYS A 329 32.33 27.92 34.39
CA LYS A 329 31.22 28.86 34.71
C LYS A 329 30.83 28.82 36.19
N GLU A 330 30.81 27.65 36.82
CA GLU A 330 30.56 27.51 38.27
C GLU A 330 31.72 28.09 39.09
N ARG A 331 32.97 27.81 38.67
CA ARG A 331 34.15 28.41 39.33
C ARG A 331 34.15 29.94 39.25
N GLU A 332 33.76 30.51 38.09
CA GLU A 332 33.65 31.97 37.93
C GLU A 332 32.52 32.51 38.83
N LEU A 333 31.34 31.90 38.83
CA LEU A 333 30.24 32.30 39.70
C LEU A 333 30.64 32.31 41.19
N ARG A 334 31.36 31.32 41.65
CA ARG A 334 31.80 31.16 43.02
C ARG A 334 32.94 32.13 43.40
N ALA A 335 33.85 32.42 42.46
CA ALA A 335 35.04 33.27 42.71
C ALA A 335 34.75 34.76 42.53
N ASP A 336 33.67 35.14 41.85
CA ASP A 336 33.35 36.53 41.59
C ASP A 336 32.91 37.24 42.90
N ALA A 337 33.66 38.25 43.32
CA ALA A 337 33.38 38.99 44.53
C ALA A 337 31.97 39.61 44.57
N ARG A 338 31.37 39.88 43.45
CA ARG A 338 29.98 40.42 43.34
C ARG A 338 28.95 39.39 43.76
N PHE A 339 29.23 38.13 43.58
CA PHE A 339 28.31 37.01 43.83
C PHE A 339 28.72 36.13 45.01
N ALA A 340 29.91 36.28 45.58
CA ALA A 340 30.41 35.38 46.61
C ALA A 340 29.49 35.21 47.84
N ALA A 341 28.96 36.33 48.37
CA ALA A 341 27.98 36.27 49.45
C ALA A 341 26.63 35.67 48.96
N LEU A 342 26.17 36.05 47.77
CA LEU A 342 24.92 35.50 47.17
C LEU A 342 25.05 34.00 46.91
N TYR A 343 26.24 33.56 46.49
CA TYR A 343 26.51 32.14 46.23
C TYR A 343 26.45 31.30 47.51
N SER A 344 27.14 31.76 48.57
CA SER A 344 27.18 31.03 49.86
C SER A 344 25.87 31.04 50.62
N ASP A 345 25.15 32.15 50.58
CA ASP A 345 24.00 32.37 51.48
C ASP A 345 22.66 32.00 50.83
N LEU A 346 22.59 31.98 49.47
CA LEU A 346 21.32 31.77 48.76
C LEU A 346 21.44 30.74 47.64
N ILE A 347 22.41 30.90 46.71
CA ILE A 347 22.46 30.05 45.53
C ILE A 347 22.73 28.59 45.91
N LEU A 348 23.78 28.35 46.65
CA LEU A 348 24.19 27.00 47.03
C LEU A 348 23.19 26.30 47.99
N PRO A 349 22.73 26.94 49.10
CA PRO A 349 21.81 26.28 50.04
C PRO A 349 20.38 26.21 49.60
N GLU A 350 19.87 27.20 48.83
CA GLU A 350 18.44 27.34 48.53
C GLU A 350 18.09 27.07 47.07
N TRP A 351 18.86 27.62 46.12
CA TRP A 351 18.50 27.54 44.69
C TRP A 351 19.00 26.29 44.01
N PHE A 352 20.25 25.88 44.22
CA PHE A 352 20.81 24.69 43.61
C PHE A 352 20.11 23.39 44.02
N PRO A 353 19.65 23.20 45.29
CA PRO A 353 18.83 22.05 45.62
C PRO A 353 17.53 21.96 44.84
N ARG A 354 16.93 23.07 44.40
CA ARG A 354 15.71 23.11 43.61
C ARG A 354 15.91 22.68 42.14
N LEU A 355 17.17 22.68 41.67
CA LEU A 355 17.54 22.21 40.32
C LEU A 355 17.70 20.68 40.27
N ARG A 356 17.84 20.01 41.39
CA ARG A 356 17.99 18.55 41.47
C ARG A 356 16.63 17.91 41.36
N THR A 357 16.12 17.84 40.14
CA THR A 357 14.77 17.36 39.85
C THR A 357 14.79 16.36 38.71
N THR A 358 13.68 15.67 38.51
CA THR A 358 13.47 14.83 37.35
C THR A 358 12.28 15.37 36.59
N ARG A 359 12.47 15.63 35.29
CA ARG A 359 11.41 15.95 34.36
C ARG A 359 11.08 14.71 33.56
N PHE A 360 9.80 14.54 33.24
CA PHE A 360 9.36 13.45 32.41
C PHE A 360 8.45 13.94 31.30
N GLU A 361 8.52 13.24 30.18
CA GLU A 361 7.71 13.48 29.00
C GLU A 361 7.01 12.16 28.64
N ILE A 362 5.68 12.16 28.63
CA ILE A 362 4.88 11.02 28.23
C ILE A 362 4.36 11.30 26.83
N THR A 363 4.80 10.50 25.89
CA THR A 363 4.34 10.56 24.50
C THR A 363 3.27 9.50 24.27
N THR A 364 2.10 9.94 23.84
CA THR A 364 0.99 9.07 23.47
C THR A 364 0.66 9.23 22.00
N ARG A 365 0.06 8.20 21.40
CA ARG A 365 -0.47 8.24 20.04
C ARG A 365 -1.83 7.57 19.98
N LEU A 366 -2.60 7.88 18.96
CA LEU A 366 -3.81 7.13 18.70
C LEU A 366 -3.47 5.67 18.43
N ARG A 367 -4.24 4.74 19.01
CA ARG A 367 -4.10 3.31 18.75
C ARG A 367 -4.45 3.03 17.28
N PRO A 368 -3.61 2.27 16.57
CA PRO A 368 -3.99 1.80 15.25
C PRO A 368 -5.28 0.97 15.31
N LEU A 369 -6.23 1.28 14.44
CA LEU A 369 -7.47 0.50 14.33
C LEU A 369 -7.17 -0.87 13.70
N SER A 370 -7.87 -1.91 14.17
CA SER A 370 -7.84 -3.23 13.54
C SER A 370 -8.55 -3.20 12.18
N ASP A 371 -8.33 -4.22 11.37
CA ASP A 371 -8.96 -4.30 10.04
C ASP A 371 -10.49 -4.41 10.15
N GLU A 372 -11.00 -5.11 11.19
CA GLU A 372 -12.46 -5.20 11.45
C GLU A 372 -13.05 -3.86 11.92
N GLU A 373 -12.29 -3.07 12.66
CA GLU A 373 -12.69 -1.71 13.04
C GLU A 373 -12.70 -0.79 11.84
N LEU A 374 -11.66 -0.86 10.99
CA LEU A 374 -11.57 -0.08 9.75
C LEU A 374 -12.70 -0.42 8.78
N ALA A 375 -13.09 -1.70 8.66
CA ALA A 375 -14.21 -2.13 7.83
C ALA A 375 -15.56 -1.51 8.28
N LYS A 376 -15.72 -1.21 9.57
CA LYS A 376 -16.90 -0.50 10.09
C LYS A 376 -16.79 1.01 9.86
N VAL A 377 -15.61 1.57 10.02
CA VAL A 377 -15.38 3.01 9.87
C VAL A 377 -15.61 3.45 8.42
N ILE A 378 -15.21 2.64 7.42
CA ILE A 378 -15.39 2.99 6.01
C ILE A 378 -16.85 3.12 5.61
N GLU A 379 -17.75 2.41 6.27
CA GLU A 379 -19.19 2.47 6.03
C GLU A 379 -19.87 3.67 6.68
N THR A 380 -19.30 4.17 7.78
CA THR A 380 -19.95 5.20 8.61
C THR A 380 -19.29 6.57 8.51
N THR A 381 -17.97 6.64 8.52
CA THR A 381 -17.17 7.87 8.55
C THR A 381 -15.89 7.75 7.72
N PRO A 382 -15.99 7.44 6.41
CA PRO A 382 -14.82 7.24 5.54
C PRO A 382 -13.91 8.48 5.45
N GLU A 383 -14.45 9.69 5.66
CA GLU A 383 -13.69 10.95 5.67
C GLU A 383 -12.63 11.03 6.78
N LYS A 384 -12.72 10.17 7.80
CA LYS A 384 -11.75 10.08 8.89
C LYS A 384 -10.64 9.08 8.64
N MET A 385 -10.72 8.32 7.55
CA MET A 385 -9.73 7.29 7.22
C MET A 385 -8.63 7.86 6.30
N SER A 386 -7.39 7.44 6.54
CA SER A 386 -6.32 7.66 5.59
C SER A 386 -6.47 6.75 4.37
N LEU A 387 -5.86 7.13 3.25
CA LEU A 387 -5.86 6.31 2.03
C LEU A 387 -5.28 4.91 2.28
N ASN A 388 -4.23 4.80 3.10
CA ASN A 388 -3.65 3.51 3.48
C ASN A 388 -4.65 2.64 4.25
N GLN A 389 -5.40 3.22 5.18
CA GLN A 389 -6.44 2.50 5.92
C GLN A 389 -7.56 1.99 5.00
N MET A 390 -8.01 2.80 4.04
CA MET A 390 -9.00 2.37 3.03
C MET A 390 -8.44 1.23 2.17
N PHE A 391 -7.17 1.31 1.75
CA PHE A 391 -6.53 0.24 0.99
C PHE A 391 -6.42 -1.07 1.80
N ARG A 392 -6.13 -1.00 3.10
CA ARG A 392 -6.16 -2.16 4.00
C ARG A 392 -7.53 -2.82 4.03
N VAL A 393 -8.62 -2.04 4.13
CA VAL A 393 -9.99 -2.56 4.06
C VAL A 393 -10.25 -3.24 2.72
N ALA A 394 -9.84 -2.64 1.60
CA ALA A 394 -9.99 -3.27 0.29
C ALA A 394 -9.35 -4.67 0.26
N ARG A 395 -8.15 -4.80 0.82
CA ARG A 395 -7.40 -6.08 0.86
C ARG A 395 -8.07 -7.19 1.68
N LEU A 396 -9.13 -6.90 2.42
CA LEU A 396 -9.95 -7.92 3.10
C LEU A 396 -10.85 -8.69 2.12
N TYR A 397 -11.08 -8.15 0.93
CA TYR A 397 -11.95 -8.71 -0.10
C TYR A 397 -11.14 -9.23 -1.29
N PRO A 398 -11.66 -10.22 -2.02
CA PRO A 398 -11.08 -10.61 -3.32
C PRO A 398 -11.05 -9.43 -4.29
N GLU A 399 -9.99 -9.27 -5.06
CA GLU A 399 -9.83 -8.15 -6.02
C GLU A 399 -10.93 -8.10 -7.09
N SER A 400 -11.57 -9.24 -7.37
CA SER A 400 -12.70 -9.34 -8.30
C SER A 400 -14.06 -8.99 -7.70
N SER A 401 -14.16 -8.80 -6.38
CA SER A 401 -15.43 -8.57 -5.68
C SER A 401 -15.96 -7.15 -5.85
N ASP A 402 -17.26 -6.98 -5.65
CA ASP A 402 -17.90 -5.67 -5.63
C ASP A 402 -17.50 -4.84 -4.41
N GLU A 403 -17.20 -5.51 -3.30
CA GLU A 403 -16.73 -4.88 -2.07
C GLU A 403 -15.37 -4.23 -2.30
N PHE A 404 -14.42 -4.94 -2.88
CA PHE A 404 -13.10 -4.39 -3.24
C PHE A 404 -13.24 -3.14 -4.12
N TYR A 405 -14.06 -3.24 -5.18
CA TYR A 405 -14.29 -2.14 -6.11
C TYR A 405 -14.89 -0.92 -5.41
N ARG A 406 -15.94 -1.10 -4.59
CA ARG A 406 -16.59 -0.01 -3.83
C ARG A 406 -15.61 0.70 -2.90
N VAL A 407 -14.71 -0.03 -2.25
CA VAL A 407 -13.68 0.57 -1.39
C VAL A 407 -12.71 1.41 -2.22
N MET A 408 -12.23 0.91 -3.38
CA MET A 408 -11.35 1.66 -4.28
C MET A 408 -12.02 2.92 -4.81
N GLU A 409 -13.30 2.84 -5.15
CA GLU A 409 -14.10 3.99 -5.60
C GLU A 409 -14.29 5.01 -4.47
N THR A 410 -14.56 4.55 -3.26
CA THR A 410 -14.64 5.40 -2.06
C THR A 410 -13.30 6.10 -1.81
N ALA A 411 -12.18 5.36 -1.88
CA ALA A 411 -10.84 5.93 -1.70
C ALA A 411 -10.57 7.07 -2.71
N ALA A 412 -10.83 6.86 -4.00
CA ALA A 412 -10.63 7.90 -5.01
C ALA A 412 -11.61 9.08 -4.86
N ARG A 413 -12.81 8.86 -4.33
CA ARG A 413 -13.78 9.94 -4.04
C ARG A 413 -13.29 10.86 -2.91
N TYR A 414 -12.70 10.31 -1.86
CA TYR A 414 -12.18 11.10 -0.73
C TYR A 414 -10.77 11.64 -0.97
N TYR A 415 -10.02 11.01 -1.88
CA TYR A 415 -8.68 11.41 -2.29
C TYR A 415 -8.60 11.63 -3.82
N PRO A 416 -9.40 12.59 -4.38
CA PRO A 416 -9.59 12.72 -5.82
C PRO A 416 -8.33 13.14 -6.59
N ASP A 417 -7.37 13.76 -5.92
CA ASP A 417 -6.13 14.25 -6.51
C ASP A 417 -4.91 13.40 -6.10
N ASP A 418 -5.10 12.35 -5.30
CA ASP A 418 -4.01 11.45 -4.92
C ASP A 418 -3.69 10.49 -6.07
N PRO A 419 -2.42 10.46 -6.55
CA PRO A 419 -2.03 9.59 -7.67
C PRO A 419 -2.22 8.10 -7.37
N THR A 420 -2.00 7.66 -6.12
CA THR A 420 -2.12 6.25 -5.75
C THR A 420 -3.58 5.81 -5.66
N ALA A 421 -4.47 6.68 -5.16
CA ALA A 421 -5.91 6.42 -5.15
C ALA A 421 -6.46 6.25 -6.58
N ASN A 422 -6.07 7.17 -7.47
CA ASN A 422 -6.47 7.11 -8.88
C ASN A 422 -5.86 5.90 -9.60
N LEU A 423 -4.60 5.55 -9.33
CA LEU A 423 -3.97 4.34 -9.89
C LEU A 423 -4.74 3.07 -9.50
N ASN A 424 -5.06 2.93 -8.21
CA ASN A 424 -5.73 1.75 -7.68
C ASN A 424 -7.18 1.62 -8.20
N LEU A 425 -7.90 2.74 -8.30
CA LEU A 425 -9.23 2.73 -8.93
C LEU A 425 -9.15 2.40 -10.42
N ALA A 426 -8.13 2.90 -11.13
CA ALA A 426 -7.92 2.55 -12.54
C ALA A 426 -7.68 1.06 -12.71
N ALA A 427 -6.82 0.46 -11.87
CA ALA A 427 -6.58 -0.98 -11.88
C ALA A 427 -7.88 -1.79 -11.67
N ALA A 428 -8.70 -1.39 -10.68
CA ALA A 428 -9.98 -2.03 -10.41
C ALA A 428 -10.98 -1.87 -11.57
N ARG A 429 -10.96 -0.73 -12.27
CA ARG A 429 -11.79 -0.48 -13.47
C ARG A 429 -11.34 -1.32 -14.67
N ILE A 430 -10.03 -1.45 -14.90
CA ILE A 430 -9.48 -2.31 -15.96
C ILE A 430 -9.91 -3.76 -15.73
N ALA A 431 -9.75 -4.26 -14.49
CA ALA A 431 -10.15 -5.63 -14.13
C ALA A 431 -11.65 -5.91 -14.41
N ARG A 432 -12.49 -4.86 -14.49
CA ARG A 432 -13.92 -4.93 -14.81
C ARG A 432 -14.25 -4.54 -16.26
N GLY A 433 -13.24 -4.30 -17.11
CA GLY A 433 -13.43 -3.89 -18.50
C GLY A 433 -13.95 -2.46 -18.68
N ASN A 434 -13.94 -1.63 -17.64
CA ASN A 434 -14.29 -0.20 -17.74
C ASN A 434 -13.05 0.61 -18.10
N TYR A 435 -12.65 0.54 -19.37
CA TYR A 435 -11.40 1.14 -19.85
C TYR A 435 -11.47 2.67 -19.95
N GLU A 436 -12.60 3.26 -20.35
CA GLU A 436 -12.78 4.72 -20.40
C GLU A 436 -12.62 5.34 -19.01
N GLY A 437 -13.33 4.77 -18.02
CA GLY A 437 -13.20 5.22 -16.65
C GLY A 437 -11.80 5.01 -16.07
N ALA A 438 -11.11 3.94 -16.49
CA ALA A 438 -9.72 3.69 -16.08
C ALA A 438 -8.76 4.71 -16.69
N ALA A 439 -8.90 5.04 -17.98
CA ALA A 439 -8.09 6.05 -18.65
C ALA A 439 -8.18 7.42 -17.98
N GLU A 440 -9.39 7.80 -17.54
CA GLU A 440 -9.60 9.04 -16.79
C GLU A 440 -8.80 9.06 -15.46
N CYS A 441 -8.84 7.96 -14.72
CA CYS A 441 -8.08 7.83 -13.48
C CYS A 441 -6.57 7.82 -13.75
N LEU A 442 -6.10 7.12 -14.80
CA LEU A 442 -4.68 7.03 -15.12
C LEU A 442 -4.06 8.36 -15.53
N ARG A 443 -4.85 9.33 -16.04
CA ARG A 443 -4.36 10.69 -16.27
C ARG A 443 -3.94 11.38 -14.96
N LYS A 444 -4.54 11.01 -13.83
CA LYS A 444 -4.21 11.55 -12.50
C LYS A 444 -3.21 10.69 -11.72
N ALA A 445 -2.93 9.47 -12.17
CA ALA A 445 -2.10 8.49 -11.43
C ALA A 445 -0.59 8.77 -11.47
N GLY A 446 -0.16 9.80 -12.24
CA GLY A 446 1.27 10.11 -12.40
C GLY A 446 2.03 9.07 -13.24
N ASP A 447 3.37 9.18 -13.23
CA ASP A 447 4.25 8.33 -14.05
C ASP A 447 5.02 7.35 -13.16
N THR A 448 4.31 6.31 -12.69
CA THR A 448 4.92 5.19 -11.96
C THR A 448 4.98 3.95 -12.84
N PRO A 449 5.84 2.95 -12.52
CA PRO A 449 5.88 1.68 -13.24
C PRO A 449 4.52 1.00 -13.30
N GLU A 450 3.76 1.04 -12.22
CA GLU A 450 2.42 0.46 -12.13
C GLU A 450 1.42 1.22 -13.02
N ALA A 451 1.50 2.56 -13.06
CA ALA A 451 0.66 3.37 -13.95
C ALA A 451 0.99 3.12 -15.42
N ALA A 452 2.27 2.99 -15.77
CA ALA A 452 2.70 2.65 -17.12
C ALA A 452 2.23 1.25 -17.53
N HIS A 453 2.32 0.27 -16.62
CA HIS A 453 1.80 -1.07 -16.82
C HIS A 453 0.29 -1.05 -17.07
N ASN A 454 -0.49 -0.39 -16.22
CA ASN A 454 -1.94 -0.30 -16.36
C ASN A 454 -2.37 0.46 -17.63
N ARG A 455 -1.63 1.50 -18.05
CA ARG A 455 -1.87 2.18 -19.35
C ARG A 455 -1.68 1.24 -20.53
N ALA A 456 -0.69 0.34 -20.48
CA ALA A 456 -0.46 -0.64 -21.54
C ALA A 456 -1.56 -1.70 -21.65
N LEU A 457 -2.43 -1.83 -20.65
CA LEU A 457 -3.60 -2.71 -20.66
C LEU A 457 -4.83 -2.05 -21.33
N LEU A 458 -4.82 -0.74 -21.51
CA LEU A 458 -5.92 -0.03 -22.16
C LEU A 458 -5.94 -0.28 -23.67
N PRO A 459 -7.13 -0.19 -24.30
CA PRO A 459 -7.23 -0.08 -25.76
C PRO A 459 -6.38 1.07 -26.29
N PRO A 460 -5.69 0.89 -27.43
CA PRO A 460 -4.78 1.90 -27.98
C PRO A 460 -5.41 3.26 -28.31
N GLU A 461 -6.75 3.33 -28.40
CA GLU A 461 -7.50 4.56 -28.65
C GLU A 461 -7.74 5.39 -27.37
N LEU A 462 -7.47 4.89 -26.19
CA LEU A 462 -7.62 5.56 -24.88
C LEU A 462 -6.28 6.01 -24.28
#